data_2f3f2ebb45426c6b65bb3281fe809999
#
_entry.id   2f3f2ebb45426c6b65bb3281fe809999
#
_cell.length_a   1.000
_cell.length_b   1.000
_cell.length_c   1.000
_cell.angle_alpha   90.00
_cell.angle_beta   90.00
_cell.angle_gamma   90.00
#
_symmetry.space_group_name_H-M   'P 1'
#
loop_
_entity.id
_entity.type
_entity.pdbx_description
1 polymer ?
#
loop_
_entity_poly.entity_id
_entity_poly.type
_entity_poly.pdbx_seq_one_letter_code
_entity_poly.pdbx_strand_id
1 'polypeptide(L)'
;MGQEKIRAVDGVSFTIEEGEFCCILGTSGSGKSTLLNLLAGIEKLTAGDIIINGSSIKKMNEKKLSKFRQENLGFVFQAYNLLGSMTALENVELPLVFKRLAPGKRKRMARSILKKVGLGDRMDHKPKEMSGGQQQRVGIARAFVAKPKIVFADEPTGNLDSRTTIEVMELIKGMALKNKLTIVMVTHDISLSKYADKIIHVSDGKITEIEYNENPLGADLGTAEAADNTKADKPEVTAKNLKKAKETDNNTVTGSDKGEIKTNMGEPGKQGDPVKIKETSNEESK
;
A
#
# COMPACT_ATOMS: atom_id res chain seq x y z
N MET A 1 -14.34 -1.34 -44.37
CA MET A 1 -13.43 -2.07 -43.49
C MET A 1 -14.07 -2.12 -42.11
N GLY A 2 -14.46 -3.33 -41.61
CA GLY A 2 -15.09 -3.46 -40.29
C GLY A 2 -14.06 -3.13 -39.22
N GLN A 3 -14.43 -2.31 -38.25
CA GLN A 3 -13.62 -2.07 -37.05
C GLN A 3 -13.55 -3.38 -36.27
N GLU A 4 -12.37 -3.96 -36.21
CA GLU A 4 -12.10 -5.12 -35.38
C GLU A 4 -12.16 -4.67 -33.90
N LYS A 5 -13.10 -5.18 -33.13
CA LYS A 5 -13.22 -4.87 -31.70
C LYS A 5 -12.23 -5.72 -30.94
N ILE A 6 -11.23 -5.09 -30.38
CA ILE A 6 -10.25 -5.76 -29.50
C ILE A 6 -10.79 -5.75 -28.07
N ARG A 7 -10.90 -6.93 -27.46
CA ARG A 7 -11.24 -7.10 -26.04
C ARG A 7 -9.95 -7.22 -25.25
N ALA A 8 -9.56 -6.14 -24.60
CA ALA A 8 -8.34 -6.13 -23.75
C ALA A 8 -8.50 -6.99 -22.48
N VAL A 9 -9.74 -7.09 -21.96
CA VAL A 9 -10.11 -7.97 -20.85
C VAL A 9 -11.46 -8.61 -21.17
N ASP A 10 -11.55 -9.94 -21.12
CA ASP A 10 -12.72 -10.69 -21.56
C ASP A 10 -13.17 -11.71 -20.50
N GLY A 11 -14.25 -11.41 -19.77
CA GLY A 11 -14.92 -12.32 -18.87
C GLY A 11 -14.09 -12.83 -17.69
N VAL A 12 -13.30 -11.97 -17.04
CA VAL A 12 -12.51 -12.34 -15.86
C VAL A 12 -13.31 -12.21 -14.57
N SER A 13 -13.17 -13.21 -13.67
CA SER A 13 -13.78 -13.20 -12.34
C SER A 13 -12.82 -13.76 -11.31
N PHE A 14 -12.57 -13.00 -10.23
CA PHE A 14 -11.75 -13.43 -9.10
C PHE A 14 -12.02 -12.58 -7.85
N THR A 15 -11.46 -12.98 -6.72
CA THR A 15 -11.52 -12.25 -5.45
C THR A 15 -10.11 -12.05 -4.93
N ILE A 16 -9.90 -10.95 -4.22
CA ILE A 16 -8.68 -10.64 -3.47
C ILE A 16 -9.11 -10.33 -2.04
N GLU A 17 -8.50 -11.02 -1.08
CA GLU A 17 -8.83 -10.83 0.34
C GLU A 17 -8.13 -9.60 0.92
N GLU A 18 -8.67 -9.06 2.02
CA GLU A 18 -8.04 -7.92 2.70
C GLU A 18 -6.68 -8.33 3.28
N GLY A 19 -5.65 -7.53 2.99
CA GLY A 19 -4.27 -7.81 3.39
C GLY A 19 -3.52 -8.78 2.49
N GLU A 20 -4.16 -9.33 1.45
CA GLU A 20 -3.55 -10.26 0.49
C GLU A 20 -2.61 -9.50 -0.47
N PHE A 21 -1.47 -10.08 -0.79
CA PHE A 21 -0.62 -9.65 -1.89
C PHE A 21 -0.95 -10.48 -3.13
N CYS A 22 -1.69 -9.91 -4.06
CA CYS A 22 -2.05 -10.54 -5.33
C CYS A 22 -1.13 -10.08 -6.46
N CYS A 23 -0.57 -11.03 -7.22
CA CYS A 23 0.22 -10.78 -8.43
C CYS A 23 -0.59 -11.21 -9.66
N ILE A 24 -0.79 -10.30 -10.60
CA ILE A 24 -1.34 -10.57 -11.93
C ILE A 24 -0.17 -10.72 -12.89
N LEU A 25 0.08 -11.96 -13.33
CA LEU A 25 1.22 -12.35 -14.15
C LEU A 25 0.79 -12.64 -15.59
N GLY A 26 1.60 -12.25 -16.56
CA GLY A 26 1.36 -12.54 -17.97
C GLY A 26 2.33 -11.80 -18.88
N THR A 27 2.33 -12.16 -20.16
CA THR A 27 3.19 -11.53 -21.18
C THR A 27 2.79 -10.08 -21.46
N SER A 28 3.68 -9.32 -22.13
CA SER A 28 3.32 -7.99 -22.62
C SER A 28 2.11 -8.06 -23.56
N GLY A 29 1.18 -7.13 -23.45
CA GLY A 29 -0.03 -7.09 -24.27
C GLY A 29 -1.17 -8.03 -23.79
N SER A 30 -1.01 -8.83 -22.73
CA SER A 30 -2.03 -9.75 -22.25
C SER A 30 -3.23 -9.08 -21.53
N GLY A 31 -3.27 -7.76 -21.40
CA GLY A 31 -4.37 -7.02 -20.77
C GLY A 31 -4.18 -6.67 -19.29
N LYS A 32 -3.00 -6.95 -18.68
CA LYS A 32 -2.73 -6.74 -17.25
C LYS A 32 -2.91 -5.30 -16.79
N SER A 33 -2.29 -4.34 -17.47
CA SER A 33 -2.39 -2.91 -17.08
C SER A 33 -3.81 -2.40 -17.30
N THR A 34 -4.51 -2.85 -18.35
CA THR A 34 -5.94 -2.57 -18.54
C THR A 34 -6.76 -3.13 -17.38
N LEU A 35 -6.53 -4.38 -16.98
CA LEU A 35 -7.20 -4.98 -15.83
C LEU A 35 -6.93 -4.19 -14.55
N LEU A 36 -5.67 -3.79 -14.29
CA LEU A 36 -5.30 -2.96 -13.15
C LEU A 36 -6.04 -1.61 -13.17
N ASN A 37 -6.12 -0.96 -14.32
CA ASN A 37 -6.83 0.31 -14.49
C ASN A 37 -8.33 0.18 -14.26
N LEU A 38 -8.94 -0.92 -14.72
CA LEU A 38 -10.35 -1.23 -14.43
C LEU A 38 -10.57 -1.42 -12.94
N LEU A 39 -9.72 -2.21 -12.25
CA LEU A 39 -9.78 -2.43 -10.81
C LEU A 39 -9.64 -1.13 -10.01
N ALA A 40 -8.80 -0.24 -10.46
CA ALA A 40 -8.57 1.07 -9.86
C ALA A 40 -9.68 2.10 -10.19
N GLY A 41 -10.62 1.76 -11.10
CA GLY A 41 -11.64 2.66 -11.62
C GLY A 41 -11.05 3.85 -12.37
N ILE A 42 -9.89 3.68 -13.01
CA ILE A 42 -9.29 4.66 -13.93
C ILE A 42 -9.97 4.53 -15.29
N GLU A 43 -10.20 3.30 -15.72
CA GLU A 43 -10.96 2.96 -16.92
C GLU A 43 -12.38 2.51 -16.57
N LYS A 44 -13.31 2.67 -17.50
CA LYS A 44 -14.71 2.28 -17.33
C LYS A 44 -14.92 0.85 -17.80
N LEU A 45 -15.66 0.08 -17.00
CA LEU A 45 -16.13 -1.24 -17.40
C LEU A 45 -17.15 -1.17 -18.53
N THR A 46 -16.97 -1.98 -19.57
CA THR A 46 -18.01 -2.21 -20.59
C THR A 46 -19.12 -3.10 -20.01
N ALA A 47 -18.76 -4.17 -19.32
CA ALA A 47 -19.69 -5.09 -18.66
C ALA A 47 -19.16 -5.56 -17.31
N GLY A 48 -19.94 -6.28 -16.53
CA GLY A 48 -19.54 -6.76 -15.21
C GLY A 48 -19.64 -5.72 -14.11
N ASP A 49 -18.99 -5.96 -12.96
CA ASP A 49 -18.89 -5.06 -11.82
C ASP A 49 -17.60 -5.32 -11.03
N ILE A 50 -17.09 -4.28 -10.37
CA ILE A 50 -15.98 -4.38 -9.43
C ILE A 50 -16.47 -3.86 -8.08
N ILE A 51 -16.33 -4.71 -7.06
CA ILE A 51 -16.76 -4.43 -5.70
C ILE A 51 -15.51 -4.34 -4.82
N ILE A 52 -15.28 -3.20 -4.20
CA ILE A 52 -14.18 -2.95 -3.27
C ILE A 52 -14.77 -2.58 -1.91
N ASN A 53 -14.47 -3.36 -0.89
CA ASN A 53 -15.01 -3.16 0.48
C ASN A 53 -16.55 -2.97 0.47
N GLY A 54 -17.26 -3.86 -0.22
CA GLY A 54 -18.72 -3.82 -0.34
C GLY A 54 -19.28 -2.73 -1.25
N SER A 55 -18.44 -1.87 -1.82
CA SER A 55 -18.84 -0.75 -2.67
C SER A 55 -18.62 -1.05 -4.15
N SER A 56 -19.68 -1.05 -4.97
CA SER A 56 -19.59 -1.17 -6.44
C SER A 56 -19.03 0.12 -7.05
N ILE A 57 -17.86 0.06 -7.68
CA ILE A 57 -17.26 1.22 -8.34
C ILE A 57 -17.97 1.57 -9.65
N LYS A 58 -18.59 0.58 -10.33
CA LYS A 58 -19.39 0.82 -11.55
C LYS A 58 -20.56 1.78 -11.30
N LYS A 59 -21.15 1.73 -10.11
CA LYS A 59 -22.29 2.59 -9.73
C LYS A 59 -21.86 4.00 -9.29
N MET A 60 -20.57 4.29 -9.21
CA MET A 60 -20.05 5.59 -8.80
C MET A 60 -20.00 6.55 -10.00
N ASN A 61 -20.46 7.79 -9.83
CA ASN A 61 -20.14 8.85 -10.78
C ASN A 61 -18.68 9.29 -10.60
N GLU A 62 -18.13 10.03 -11.58
CA GLU A 62 -16.71 10.41 -11.58
C GLU A 62 -16.28 11.16 -10.31
N LYS A 63 -17.12 12.02 -9.77
CA LYS A 63 -16.84 12.75 -8.53
C LYS A 63 -16.70 11.80 -7.32
N LYS A 64 -17.59 10.81 -7.20
CA LYS A 64 -17.55 9.81 -6.14
C LYS A 64 -16.36 8.87 -6.33
N LEU A 65 -16.09 8.44 -7.56
CA LEU A 65 -14.98 7.56 -7.91
C LEU A 65 -13.62 8.22 -7.65
N SER A 66 -13.46 9.50 -8.01
CA SER A 66 -12.25 10.27 -7.69
C SER A 66 -12.03 10.39 -6.18
N LYS A 67 -13.09 10.67 -5.41
CA LYS A 67 -12.99 10.68 -3.94
C LYS A 67 -12.64 9.30 -3.38
N PHE A 68 -13.26 8.25 -3.90
CA PHE A 68 -12.99 6.86 -3.51
C PHE A 68 -11.51 6.51 -3.74
N ARG A 69 -10.95 6.84 -4.92
CA ARG A 69 -9.52 6.66 -5.23
C ARG A 69 -8.63 7.38 -4.22
N GLN A 70 -8.89 8.66 -3.94
CA GLN A 70 -8.12 9.47 -3.00
C GLN A 70 -8.11 8.90 -1.57
N GLU A 71 -9.23 8.30 -1.13
CA GLU A 71 -9.38 7.80 0.23
C GLU A 71 -8.82 6.38 0.41
N ASN A 72 -8.93 5.53 -0.61
CA ASN A 72 -8.73 4.09 -0.46
C ASN A 72 -7.55 3.54 -1.27
N LEU A 73 -7.08 4.21 -2.31
CA LEU A 73 -6.12 3.65 -3.25
C LEU A 73 -4.76 4.37 -3.21
N GLY A 74 -3.69 3.60 -3.39
CA GLY A 74 -2.35 4.07 -3.67
C GLY A 74 -1.86 3.49 -5.00
N PHE A 75 -0.92 4.17 -5.67
CA PHE A 75 -0.38 3.74 -6.96
C PHE A 75 1.14 3.81 -6.99
N VAL A 76 1.76 2.71 -7.40
CA VAL A 76 3.19 2.60 -7.73
C VAL A 76 3.29 2.32 -9.22
N PHE A 77 4.05 3.10 -9.97
CA PHE A 77 4.17 3.01 -11.43
C PHE A 77 5.58 2.62 -11.85
N GLN A 78 5.72 1.95 -12.98
CA GLN A 78 6.98 1.62 -13.61
C GLN A 78 7.80 2.87 -13.97
N ALA A 79 7.17 3.89 -14.53
CA ALA A 79 7.82 5.16 -14.92
C ALA A 79 7.90 6.19 -13.77
N TYR A 80 7.73 5.75 -12.50
CA TYR A 80 7.74 6.55 -11.28
C TYR A 80 6.64 7.63 -11.22
N ASN A 81 6.31 8.27 -12.31
CA ASN A 81 5.30 9.35 -12.47
C ASN A 81 5.47 10.46 -11.42
N LEU A 82 6.72 10.88 -11.17
CA LEU A 82 7.04 11.98 -10.28
C LEU A 82 6.94 13.31 -11.03
N LEU A 83 6.46 14.34 -10.34
CA LEU A 83 6.46 15.69 -10.86
C LEU A 83 7.88 16.26 -10.78
N GLY A 84 8.53 16.41 -11.94
CA GLY A 84 9.94 16.82 -12.04
C GLY A 84 10.26 18.23 -11.50
N SER A 85 9.25 19.10 -11.43
CA SER A 85 9.37 20.43 -10.83
C SER A 85 9.38 20.43 -9.29
N MET A 86 8.87 19.35 -8.68
CA MET A 86 8.72 19.19 -7.23
C MET A 86 9.85 18.35 -6.64
N THR A 87 10.18 18.62 -5.39
CA THR A 87 11.12 17.82 -4.59
C THR A 87 10.50 16.45 -4.25
N ALA A 88 11.32 15.53 -3.71
CA ALA A 88 10.84 14.24 -3.20
C ALA A 88 9.78 14.44 -2.10
N LEU A 89 10.01 15.38 -1.19
CA LEU A 89 9.07 15.72 -0.12
C LEU A 89 7.72 16.19 -0.68
N GLU A 90 7.74 17.13 -1.63
CA GLU A 90 6.55 17.69 -2.24
C GLU A 90 5.77 16.65 -3.04
N ASN A 91 6.46 15.77 -3.80
CA ASN A 91 5.83 14.65 -4.48
C ASN A 91 5.08 13.72 -3.51
N VAL A 92 5.67 13.42 -2.36
CA VAL A 92 5.05 12.57 -1.34
C VAL A 92 3.91 13.28 -0.61
N GLU A 93 3.94 14.61 -0.50
CA GLU A 93 2.85 15.38 0.11
C GLU A 93 1.58 15.43 -0.74
N LEU A 94 1.66 15.25 -2.07
CA LEU A 94 0.53 15.44 -2.99
C LEU A 94 -0.76 14.70 -2.59
N PRO A 95 -0.77 13.40 -2.28
CA PRO A 95 -1.99 12.72 -1.87
C PRO A 95 -2.62 13.33 -0.61
N LEU A 96 -1.80 13.87 0.28
CA LEU A 96 -2.25 14.50 1.52
C LEU A 96 -2.82 15.91 1.27
N VAL A 97 -2.35 16.60 0.22
CA VAL A 97 -2.94 17.85 -0.26
C VAL A 97 -4.36 17.61 -0.72
N PHE A 98 -4.59 16.60 -1.55
CA PHE A 98 -5.93 16.22 -2.02
C PHE A 98 -6.85 15.77 -0.87
N LYS A 99 -6.32 15.14 0.17
CA LYS A 99 -7.04 14.84 1.42
C LYS A 99 -7.27 16.08 2.30
N ARG A 100 -6.85 17.28 1.88
CA ARG A 100 -7.01 18.57 2.58
C ARG A 100 -6.43 18.60 3.99
N LEU A 101 -5.35 17.84 4.24
CA LEU A 101 -4.66 17.89 5.53
C LEU A 101 -3.91 19.22 5.69
N ALA A 102 -3.82 19.70 6.95
CA ALA A 102 -3.05 20.91 7.28
C ALA A 102 -1.56 20.79 6.89
N PRO A 103 -0.92 21.87 6.41
CA PRO A 103 0.46 21.85 5.88
C PRO A 103 1.48 21.20 6.82
N GLY A 104 1.48 21.54 8.09
CA GLY A 104 2.40 20.96 9.09
C GLY A 104 2.21 19.46 9.29
N LYS A 105 0.96 18.96 9.23
CA LYS A 105 0.65 17.52 9.32
C LYS A 105 1.13 16.78 8.08
N ARG A 106 0.90 17.32 6.87
CA ARG A 106 1.37 16.75 5.60
C ARG A 106 2.89 16.58 5.61
N LYS A 107 3.60 17.68 5.89
CA LYS A 107 5.07 17.70 5.91
C LYS A 107 5.64 16.68 6.90
N ARG A 108 5.07 16.58 8.10
CA ARG A 108 5.48 15.58 9.10
C ARG A 108 5.26 14.15 8.61
N MET A 109 4.10 13.84 8.02
CA MET A 109 3.80 12.51 7.49
C MET A 109 4.72 12.15 6.32
N ALA A 110 4.92 13.07 5.37
CA ALA A 110 5.80 12.86 4.23
C ALA A 110 7.27 12.67 4.64
N ARG A 111 7.77 13.45 5.58
CA ARG A 111 9.12 13.26 6.15
C ARG A 111 9.27 11.91 6.84
N SER A 112 8.26 11.50 7.60
CA SER A 112 8.28 10.21 8.30
C SER A 112 8.38 9.03 7.33
N ILE A 113 7.59 9.04 6.25
CA ILE A 113 7.61 7.92 5.29
C ILE A 113 8.88 7.95 4.43
N LEU A 114 9.39 9.13 4.03
CA LEU A 114 10.65 9.24 3.31
C LEU A 114 11.84 8.68 4.11
N LYS A 115 11.88 8.91 5.43
CA LYS A 115 12.87 8.25 6.30
C LYS A 115 12.73 6.73 6.29
N LYS A 116 11.50 6.20 6.33
CA LYS A 116 11.25 4.74 6.31
C LYS A 116 11.68 4.07 5.01
N VAL A 117 11.60 4.77 3.88
CA VAL A 117 12.08 4.26 2.59
C VAL A 117 13.57 4.57 2.34
N GLY A 118 14.31 5.04 3.35
CA GLY A 118 15.75 5.31 3.26
C GLY A 118 16.13 6.59 2.51
N LEU A 119 15.22 7.58 2.44
CA LEU A 119 15.43 8.85 1.72
C LEU A 119 15.39 10.08 2.64
N GLY A 120 15.81 9.90 3.90
CA GLY A 120 15.79 10.95 4.90
C GLY A 120 16.68 12.16 4.57
N ASP A 121 17.79 11.93 3.88
CA ASP A 121 18.77 12.91 3.43
C ASP A 121 18.54 13.43 2.00
N ARG A 122 17.53 12.93 1.31
CA ARG A 122 17.17 13.23 -0.09
C ARG A 122 15.84 13.95 -0.26
N MET A 123 15.24 14.44 0.82
CA MET A 123 13.88 14.99 0.81
C MET A 123 13.73 16.23 -0.09
N ASP A 124 14.78 17.04 -0.19
CA ASP A 124 14.78 18.30 -0.93
C ASP A 124 15.31 18.14 -2.37
N HIS A 125 15.72 16.93 -2.78
CA HIS A 125 16.17 16.63 -4.14
C HIS A 125 14.97 16.52 -5.09
N LYS A 126 15.16 16.95 -6.33
CA LYS A 126 14.22 16.78 -7.44
C LYS A 126 14.47 15.44 -8.16
N PRO A 127 13.47 14.89 -8.86
CA PRO A 127 13.61 13.61 -9.55
C PRO A 127 14.86 13.49 -10.44
N LYS A 128 15.20 14.54 -11.18
CA LYS A 128 16.40 14.57 -12.04
C LYS A 128 17.75 14.43 -11.29
N GLU A 129 17.73 14.65 -9.99
CA GLU A 129 18.92 14.57 -9.10
C GLU A 129 18.99 13.23 -8.37
N MET A 130 18.09 12.29 -8.69
CA MET A 130 17.91 11.02 -8.00
C MET A 130 18.12 9.85 -8.96
N SER A 131 18.69 8.74 -8.44
CA SER A 131 18.77 7.49 -9.21
C SER A 131 17.37 6.89 -9.43
N GLY A 132 17.24 5.94 -10.38
CA GLY A 132 15.98 5.24 -10.66
C GLY A 132 15.39 4.57 -9.41
N GLY A 133 16.22 3.86 -8.63
CA GLY A 133 15.79 3.23 -7.38
C GLY A 133 15.35 4.25 -6.32
N GLN A 134 16.01 5.41 -6.24
CA GLN A 134 15.58 6.50 -5.34
C GLN A 134 14.25 7.09 -5.80
N GLN A 135 14.06 7.31 -7.10
CA GLN A 135 12.79 7.80 -7.66
C GLN A 135 11.66 6.80 -7.38
N GLN A 136 11.91 5.50 -7.53
CA GLN A 136 10.93 4.47 -7.23
C GLN A 136 10.56 4.46 -5.74
N ARG A 137 11.54 4.60 -4.84
CA ARG A 137 11.27 4.71 -3.40
C ARG A 137 10.44 5.97 -3.06
N VAL A 138 10.60 7.09 -3.77
CA VAL A 138 9.71 8.26 -3.66
C VAL A 138 8.29 7.91 -4.13
N GLY A 139 8.15 7.20 -5.26
CA GLY A 139 6.86 6.72 -5.78
C GLY A 139 6.14 5.81 -4.78
N ILE A 140 6.87 4.87 -4.16
CA ILE A 140 6.36 4.00 -3.09
C ILE A 140 5.94 4.85 -1.89
N ALA A 141 6.79 5.74 -1.39
CA ALA A 141 6.44 6.63 -0.27
C ALA A 141 5.17 7.43 -0.55
N ARG A 142 5.02 7.96 -1.77
CA ARG A 142 3.80 8.67 -2.22
C ARG A 142 2.56 7.77 -2.20
N ALA A 143 2.68 6.53 -2.65
CA ALA A 143 1.56 5.58 -2.65
C ALA A 143 1.08 5.25 -1.23
N PHE A 144 2.00 5.08 -0.28
CA PHE A 144 1.70 4.64 1.08
C PHE A 144 1.40 5.76 2.09
N VAL A 145 1.82 7.01 1.82
CA VAL A 145 1.73 8.13 2.79
C VAL A 145 0.30 8.43 3.23
N ALA A 146 -0.67 8.25 2.34
CA ALA A 146 -2.09 8.51 2.58
C ALA A 146 -2.78 7.39 3.36
N LYS A 147 -2.05 6.30 3.71
CA LYS A 147 -2.57 5.08 4.33
C LYS A 147 -3.77 4.53 3.54
N PRO A 148 -3.57 4.15 2.26
CA PRO A 148 -4.62 3.56 1.47
C PRO A 148 -5.04 2.21 2.05
N LYS A 149 -6.13 1.62 1.56
CA LYS A 149 -6.50 0.23 1.85
C LYS A 149 -5.89 -0.74 0.83
N ILE A 150 -5.75 -0.29 -0.41
CA ILE A 150 -5.22 -1.08 -1.52
C ILE A 150 -4.12 -0.27 -2.20
N VAL A 151 -3.02 -0.92 -2.55
CA VAL A 151 -1.96 -0.36 -3.41
C VAL A 151 -1.92 -1.15 -4.71
N PHE A 152 -2.12 -0.45 -5.81
CA PHE A 152 -1.91 -0.96 -7.16
C PHE A 152 -0.47 -0.68 -7.59
N ALA A 153 0.23 -1.70 -8.08
CA ALA A 153 1.61 -1.59 -8.53
C ALA A 153 1.72 -2.09 -9.98
N ASP A 154 1.95 -1.17 -10.90
CA ASP A 154 2.12 -1.46 -12.33
C ASP A 154 3.60 -1.58 -12.64
N GLU A 155 4.08 -2.81 -12.84
CA GLU A 155 5.49 -3.16 -13.08
C GLU A 155 6.49 -2.38 -12.21
N PRO A 156 6.39 -2.48 -10.87
CA PRO A 156 7.05 -1.53 -9.94
C PRO A 156 8.58 -1.57 -9.99
N THR A 157 9.17 -2.54 -10.67
CA THR A 157 10.63 -2.73 -10.76
C THR A 157 11.14 -2.85 -12.20
N GLY A 158 10.27 -2.66 -13.19
CA GLY A 158 10.60 -2.89 -14.61
C GLY A 158 11.73 -2.01 -15.17
N ASN A 159 12.11 -0.92 -14.49
CA ASN A 159 13.21 -0.02 -14.87
C ASN A 159 14.39 -0.07 -13.89
N LEU A 160 14.52 -1.12 -13.08
CA LEU A 160 15.53 -1.24 -12.04
C LEU A 160 16.46 -2.42 -12.32
N ASP A 161 17.70 -2.31 -11.82
CA ASP A 161 18.62 -3.46 -11.78
C ASP A 161 18.17 -4.53 -10.78
N SER A 162 18.69 -5.74 -10.90
CA SER A 162 18.25 -6.90 -10.11
C SER A 162 18.41 -6.71 -8.61
N ARG A 163 19.46 -6.02 -8.14
CA ARG A 163 19.68 -5.76 -6.71
C ARG A 163 18.65 -4.77 -6.17
N THR A 164 18.47 -3.66 -6.87
CA THR A 164 17.48 -2.63 -6.51
C THR A 164 16.05 -3.20 -6.58
N THR A 165 15.78 -4.12 -7.52
CA THR A 165 14.50 -4.84 -7.63
C THR A 165 14.18 -5.57 -6.33
N ILE A 166 15.10 -6.38 -5.79
CA ILE A 166 14.90 -7.10 -4.53
C ILE A 166 14.63 -6.11 -3.40
N GLU A 167 15.47 -5.08 -3.23
CA GLU A 167 15.31 -4.07 -2.19
C GLU A 167 13.95 -3.36 -2.25
N VAL A 168 13.45 -3.07 -3.45
CA VAL A 168 12.14 -2.43 -3.67
C VAL A 168 10.99 -3.39 -3.36
N MET A 169 11.09 -4.65 -3.74
CA MET A 169 10.07 -5.65 -3.45
C MET A 169 9.95 -5.94 -1.96
N GLU A 170 11.08 -6.09 -1.26
CA GLU A 170 11.12 -6.24 0.19
C GLU A 170 10.51 -5.02 0.90
N LEU A 171 10.81 -3.81 0.42
CA LEU A 171 10.22 -2.58 0.94
C LEU A 171 8.70 -2.57 0.79
N ILE A 172 8.18 -2.92 -0.41
CA ILE A 172 6.73 -2.98 -0.67
C ILE A 172 6.08 -4.04 0.24
N LYS A 173 6.63 -5.27 0.27
CA LYS A 173 6.09 -6.38 1.08
C LYS A 173 6.11 -6.03 2.57
N GLY A 174 7.24 -5.53 3.11
CA GLY A 174 7.35 -5.13 4.51
C GLY A 174 6.38 -4.02 4.89
N MET A 175 6.21 -3.00 4.03
CA MET A 175 5.24 -1.93 4.26
C MET A 175 3.80 -2.44 4.19
N ALA A 176 3.48 -3.38 3.30
CA ALA A 176 2.16 -3.97 3.17
C ALA A 176 1.80 -4.77 4.44
N LEU A 177 2.66 -5.67 4.87
CA LEU A 177 2.49 -6.50 6.06
C LEU A 177 2.32 -5.65 7.32
N LYS A 178 3.20 -4.66 7.53
CA LYS A 178 3.16 -3.77 8.71
C LYS A 178 1.87 -2.99 8.82
N ASN A 179 1.26 -2.61 7.70
CA ASN A 179 0.05 -1.80 7.66
C ASN A 179 -1.21 -2.60 7.29
N LYS A 180 -1.11 -3.93 7.14
CA LYS A 180 -2.20 -4.84 6.71
C LYS A 180 -2.88 -4.34 5.43
N LEU A 181 -2.07 -3.98 4.41
CA LEU A 181 -2.55 -3.43 3.15
C LEU A 181 -2.68 -4.53 2.11
N THR A 182 -3.73 -4.48 1.32
CA THR A 182 -3.88 -5.30 0.12
C THR A 182 -3.00 -4.72 -0.99
N ILE A 183 -2.21 -5.57 -1.65
CA ILE A 183 -1.39 -5.21 -2.81
C ILE A 183 -1.94 -5.93 -4.04
N VAL A 184 -2.09 -5.20 -5.13
CA VAL A 184 -2.38 -5.76 -6.46
C VAL A 184 -1.27 -5.33 -7.38
N MET A 185 -0.37 -6.25 -7.70
CA MET A 185 0.78 -6.01 -8.56
C MET A 185 0.55 -6.66 -9.93
N VAL A 186 0.88 -5.96 -11.00
CA VAL A 186 1.00 -6.55 -12.34
C VAL A 186 2.46 -6.60 -12.73
N THR A 187 2.89 -7.70 -13.33
CA THR A 187 4.25 -7.89 -13.82
C THR A 187 4.30 -8.96 -14.92
N HIS A 188 5.34 -8.94 -15.71
CA HIS A 188 5.71 -10.04 -16.62
C HIS A 188 6.90 -10.87 -16.08
N ASP A 189 7.49 -10.45 -14.95
CA ASP A 189 8.62 -11.14 -14.33
C ASP A 189 8.10 -12.18 -13.31
N ILE A 190 8.26 -13.46 -13.68
CA ILE A 190 7.89 -14.62 -12.85
C ILE A 190 8.62 -14.60 -11.50
N SER A 191 9.86 -14.08 -11.44
CA SER A 191 10.62 -14.06 -10.20
C SER A 191 9.95 -13.22 -9.10
N LEU A 192 9.17 -12.21 -9.48
CA LEU A 192 8.46 -11.31 -8.57
C LEU A 192 7.16 -11.92 -8.03
N SER A 193 6.55 -12.87 -8.75
CA SER A 193 5.33 -13.53 -8.28
C SER A 193 5.55 -14.30 -6.97
N LYS A 194 6.81 -14.67 -6.66
CA LYS A 194 7.18 -15.35 -5.41
C LYS A 194 6.90 -14.53 -4.13
N TYR A 195 6.74 -13.22 -4.25
CA TYR A 195 6.35 -12.35 -3.13
C TYR A 195 4.85 -12.36 -2.85
N ALA A 196 4.05 -12.82 -3.81
CA ALA A 196 2.59 -12.79 -3.73
C ALA A 196 2.05 -14.02 -2.97
N ASP A 197 0.91 -13.82 -2.29
CA ASP A 197 0.13 -14.86 -1.65
C ASP A 197 -0.77 -15.56 -2.69
N LYS A 198 -1.22 -14.80 -3.71
CA LYS A 198 -2.02 -15.28 -4.85
C LYS A 198 -1.44 -14.80 -6.16
N ILE A 199 -1.39 -15.69 -7.15
CA ILE A 199 -0.92 -15.40 -8.51
C ILE A 199 -2.06 -15.67 -9.48
N ILE A 200 -2.39 -14.68 -10.31
CA ILE A 200 -3.41 -14.78 -11.34
C ILE A 200 -2.71 -14.68 -12.69
N HIS A 201 -2.72 -15.78 -13.45
CA HIS A 201 -2.14 -15.82 -14.79
C HIS A 201 -3.14 -15.27 -15.80
N VAL A 202 -2.67 -14.30 -16.61
CA VAL A 202 -3.49 -13.64 -17.64
C VAL A 202 -2.82 -13.79 -19.00
N SER A 203 -3.59 -14.31 -19.96
CA SER A 203 -3.24 -14.37 -21.39
C SER A 203 -4.43 -13.94 -22.23
N ASP A 204 -4.18 -13.10 -23.24
CA ASP A 204 -5.19 -12.62 -24.20
C ASP A 204 -6.49 -12.10 -23.52
N GLY A 205 -6.33 -11.35 -22.44
CA GLY A 205 -7.43 -10.74 -21.70
C GLY A 205 -8.22 -11.72 -20.83
N LYS A 206 -7.79 -12.98 -20.68
CA LYS A 206 -8.47 -14.02 -19.88
C LYS A 206 -7.58 -14.53 -18.76
N ILE A 207 -8.22 -14.98 -17.69
CA ILE A 207 -7.52 -15.73 -16.63
C ILE A 207 -7.35 -17.16 -17.12
N THR A 208 -6.12 -17.64 -17.14
CA THR A 208 -5.77 -19.02 -17.49
C THR A 208 -5.63 -19.91 -16.26
N GLU A 209 -5.13 -19.33 -15.15
CA GLU A 209 -4.89 -20.08 -13.91
C GLU A 209 -4.87 -19.13 -12.72
N ILE A 210 -5.20 -19.65 -11.52
CA ILE A 210 -5.05 -18.98 -10.24
C ILE A 210 -4.28 -19.91 -9.31
N GLU A 211 -3.10 -19.47 -8.88
CA GLU A 211 -2.23 -20.18 -7.94
C GLU A 211 -2.25 -19.51 -6.57
N TYR A 212 -2.07 -20.31 -5.52
CA TYR A 212 -1.89 -19.85 -4.14
C TYR A 212 -0.51 -20.25 -3.65
N ASN A 213 0.22 -19.30 -3.10
CA ASN A 213 1.56 -19.51 -2.57
C ASN A 213 1.50 -19.59 -1.05
N GLU A 214 1.74 -20.78 -0.50
CA GLU A 214 1.71 -21.02 0.95
C GLU A 214 2.91 -20.39 1.69
N ASN A 215 4.03 -20.13 0.98
CA ASN A 215 5.26 -19.60 1.56
C ASN A 215 5.81 -18.42 0.75
N PRO A 216 5.11 -17.28 0.71
CA PRO A 216 5.55 -16.13 -0.07
C PRO A 216 6.85 -15.53 0.50
N LEU A 217 7.76 -15.11 -0.39
CA LEU A 217 9.01 -14.44 0.01
C LEU A 217 8.71 -13.18 0.85
N GLY A 218 9.52 -12.97 1.88
CA GLY A 218 9.39 -11.79 2.75
C GLY A 218 8.18 -11.84 3.69
N ALA A 219 7.59 -13.00 3.94
CA ALA A 219 6.49 -13.15 4.91
C ALA A 219 6.91 -12.75 6.34
N ASP A 220 8.18 -12.88 6.67
CA ASP A 220 8.81 -12.53 7.95
C ASP A 220 9.14 -11.03 8.11
N LEU A 221 9.13 -10.24 7.02
CA LEU A 221 9.46 -8.81 7.05
C LEU A 221 8.51 -7.99 7.94
N GLY A 222 7.29 -8.48 8.17
CA GLY A 222 6.33 -7.86 9.08
C GLY A 222 6.66 -8.03 10.56
N THR A 223 7.45 -9.04 10.92
CA THR A 223 7.76 -9.40 12.31
C THR A 223 9.07 -8.79 12.81
N ALA A 224 10.06 -8.60 11.94
CA ALA A 224 11.40 -8.12 12.29
C ALA A 224 11.40 -6.69 12.88
N GLU A 225 10.54 -5.79 12.41
CA GLU A 225 10.47 -4.42 12.94
C GLU A 225 9.64 -4.29 14.24
N ALA A 226 8.83 -5.29 14.60
CA ALA A 226 8.13 -5.29 15.88
C ALA A 226 9.09 -5.48 17.06
N ALA A 227 10.22 -6.14 16.83
CA ALA A 227 11.26 -6.38 17.85
C ALA A 227 12.14 -5.14 18.11
N ASP A 228 12.33 -4.25 17.13
CA ASP A 228 13.20 -3.06 17.28
C ASP A 228 12.51 -1.88 17.96
N ASN A 229 11.16 -1.79 17.88
CA ASN A 229 10.41 -0.74 18.58
C ASN A 229 10.28 -0.96 20.10
N THR A 230 10.72 -2.10 20.64
CA THR A 230 10.73 -2.35 22.09
C THR A 230 12.03 -1.95 22.78
N LYS A 231 13.06 -1.53 21.99
CA LYS A 231 14.37 -1.09 22.54
C LYS A 231 14.57 0.44 22.60
N ALA A 232 13.67 1.23 22.07
CA ALA A 232 13.81 2.69 21.98
C ALA A 232 12.86 3.45 22.89
N ASP A 233 12.74 3.09 24.18
CA ASP A 233 12.29 4.01 25.22
C ASP A 233 12.60 3.43 26.61
N LYS A 234 13.89 3.41 26.96
CA LYS A 234 14.29 3.48 28.36
C LYS A 234 15.06 4.77 28.54
N PRO A 235 14.55 5.73 29.31
CA PRO A 235 15.35 6.89 29.70
C PRO A 235 16.52 6.38 30.55
N GLU A 236 17.75 6.65 30.10
CA GLU A 236 18.95 6.52 30.92
C GLU A 236 18.80 7.45 32.11
N VAL A 237 18.48 6.88 33.28
CA VAL A 237 18.58 7.57 34.53
C VAL A 237 20.07 7.62 34.90
N THR A 238 20.74 8.68 34.47
CA THR A 238 22.06 9.01 34.95
C THR A 238 22.01 9.32 36.44
N ALA A 239 22.81 8.53 37.20
CA ALA A 239 22.98 8.61 38.65
C ALA A 239 23.64 9.94 39.10
N LYS A 240 22.91 11.05 38.99
CA LYS A 240 23.36 12.36 39.48
C LYS A 240 22.35 13.20 40.26
N ASN A 241 21.17 12.68 40.60
CA ASN A 241 20.16 13.40 41.41
C ASN A 241 19.67 12.62 42.63
N LEU A 242 20.56 11.89 43.30
CA LEU A 242 20.28 11.23 44.60
C LEU A 242 21.03 11.94 45.73
N LYS A 243 20.89 13.27 45.85
CA LYS A 243 21.27 14.02 47.09
C LYS A 243 20.49 15.33 47.12
N LYS A 244 19.20 15.29 47.37
CA LYS A 244 18.41 16.39 47.98
C LYS A 244 16.91 15.97 47.95
N ALA A 245 16.47 15.21 48.92
CA ALA A 245 15.13 15.18 49.48
C ALA A 245 15.09 14.07 50.53
N LYS A 246 15.78 14.25 51.63
CA LYS A 246 15.37 13.69 52.92
C LYS A 246 15.05 14.92 53.76
N GLU A 247 13.82 15.00 54.15
CA GLU A 247 13.20 15.73 55.21
C GLU A 247 11.88 16.33 54.73
N THR A 248 10.83 15.72 55.14
CA THR A 248 9.69 16.21 55.90
C THR A 248 8.48 15.30 55.68
N ASP A 249 8.16 14.73 56.79
CA ASP A 249 6.91 14.53 57.47
C ASP A 249 5.90 13.44 57.07
N ASN A 250 5.82 12.56 58.06
CA ASN A 250 4.64 11.75 58.47
C ASN A 250 3.31 12.53 58.35
N ASN A 251 2.31 11.93 57.75
CA ASN A 251 1.06 11.71 58.47
C ASN A 251 0.14 10.67 57.78
N THR A 252 -0.33 9.80 58.59
CA THR A 252 -1.40 8.81 58.56
C THR A 252 -2.68 9.29 57.85
N VAL A 253 -3.36 8.42 57.06
CA VAL A 253 -4.73 7.98 57.34
C VAL A 253 -5.15 6.83 56.39
N THR A 254 -5.70 5.80 57.02
CA THR A 254 -6.39 4.61 56.49
C THR A 254 -7.61 4.90 55.64
N GLY A 255 -7.88 4.06 54.64
CA GLY A 255 -9.16 4.03 53.94
C GLY A 255 -9.20 2.93 52.87
N SER A 256 -9.77 1.79 53.28
CA SER A 256 -10.14 0.67 52.39
C SER A 256 -11.25 1.07 51.43
N ASP A 257 -11.08 0.78 50.14
CA ASP A 257 -12.26 0.44 49.34
C ASP A 257 -11.89 -0.49 48.18
N LYS A 258 -12.61 -1.62 48.13
CA LYS A 258 -12.50 -2.65 47.09
C LYS A 258 -13.43 -2.25 45.96
N GLY A 259 -12.87 -1.91 44.82
CA GLY A 259 -13.61 -1.72 43.58
C GLY A 259 -13.25 -2.82 42.58
N GLU A 260 -14.15 -3.77 42.36
CA GLU A 260 -14.07 -4.78 41.32
C GLU A 260 -14.10 -4.11 39.93
N ILE A 261 -13.03 -4.29 39.14
CA ILE A 261 -13.02 -3.93 37.73
C ILE A 261 -13.47 -5.17 36.92
N LYS A 262 -14.72 -5.13 36.45
CA LYS A 262 -15.20 -6.08 35.41
C LYS A 262 -14.51 -5.79 34.10
N THR A 263 -13.65 -6.70 33.66
CA THR A 263 -13.09 -6.74 32.29
C THR A 263 -14.19 -7.16 31.33
N ASN A 264 -14.65 -6.23 30.53
CA ASN A 264 -15.53 -6.49 29.40
C ASN A 264 -14.67 -6.95 28.24
N MET A 265 -14.69 -8.27 27.92
CA MET A 265 -14.08 -8.79 26.71
C MET A 265 -14.94 -8.36 25.52
N GLY A 266 -14.44 -7.42 24.71
CA GLY A 266 -15.02 -7.05 23.44
C GLY A 266 -14.91 -8.23 22.47
N GLU A 267 -16.00 -8.50 21.78
CA GLU A 267 -16.11 -9.49 20.70
C GLU A 267 -15.08 -9.24 19.59
N PRO A 268 -14.60 -10.29 18.88
CA PRO A 268 -13.65 -10.15 17.78
C PRO A 268 -14.27 -9.34 16.64
N GLY A 269 -13.57 -8.31 16.19
CA GLY A 269 -13.98 -7.44 15.11
C GLY A 269 -14.29 -8.22 13.83
N LYS A 270 -15.35 -7.81 13.15
CA LYS A 270 -15.78 -8.34 11.85
C LYS A 270 -14.62 -8.30 10.85
N GLN A 271 -14.35 -9.46 10.22
CA GLN A 271 -13.47 -9.56 9.07
C GLN A 271 -13.92 -8.54 8.00
N GLY A 272 -12.96 -7.80 7.43
CA GLY A 272 -13.21 -6.84 6.36
C GLY A 272 -13.75 -7.55 5.11
N ASP A 273 -14.58 -6.86 4.34
CA ASP A 273 -15.15 -7.42 3.11
C ASP A 273 -14.09 -7.54 2.00
N PRO A 274 -13.99 -8.69 1.32
CA PRO A 274 -13.03 -8.92 0.24
C PRO A 274 -13.31 -8.06 -1.00
N VAL A 275 -12.29 -7.87 -1.84
CA VAL A 275 -12.45 -7.30 -3.17
C VAL A 275 -13.03 -8.37 -4.09
N LYS A 276 -14.27 -8.19 -4.55
CA LYS A 276 -14.95 -9.11 -5.45
C LYS A 276 -15.06 -8.54 -6.85
N ILE A 277 -14.69 -9.34 -7.84
CA ILE A 277 -14.82 -9.03 -9.26
C ILE A 277 -15.76 -10.05 -9.86
N LYS A 278 -16.85 -9.56 -10.43
CA LYS A 278 -17.79 -10.36 -11.24
C LYS A 278 -17.54 -10.02 -12.68
N GLU A 279 -17.49 -11.01 -13.55
CA GLU A 279 -17.23 -10.93 -15.00
C GLU A 279 -16.93 -9.50 -15.52
N THR A 280 -15.69 -9.23 -15.89
CA THR A 280 -15.29 -7.95 -16.44
C THR A 280 -14.92 -8.14 -17.90
N SER A 281 -15.47 -7.33 -18.79
CA SER A 281 -15.02 -7.20 -20.18
C SER A 281 -14.83 -5.73 -20.52
N ASN A 282 -13.81 -5.43 -21.32
CA ASN A 282 -13.56 -4.11 -21.86
C ASN A 282 -13.39 -4.22 -23.38
N GLU A 283 -14.12 -3.39 -24.13
CA GLU A 283 -13.98 -3.27 -25.58
C GLU A 283 -13.28 -1.94 -25.88
N GLU A 284 -12.08 -1.97 -26.41
CA GLU A 284 -11.40 -0.79 -26.92
C GLU A 284 -11.82 -0.55 -28.37
N SER A 285 -12.41 0.62 -28.64
CA SER A 285 -12.64 1.12 -30.01
C SER A 285 -11.40 1.88 -30.45
N LYS A 286 -10.70 1.37 -31.45
CA LYS A 286 -9.66 2.10 -32.18
C LYS A 286 -10.26 2.90 -33.31
#